data_97e87baaf33b757367168c7c471261c1
#
_entry.id   97e87baaf33b757367168c7c471261c1
#
_cell.length_a   1.000
_cell.length_b   1.000
_cell.length_c   1.000
_cell.angle_alpha   90.00
_cell.angle_beta   90.00
_cell.angle_gamma   90.00
#
_symmetry.space_group_name_H-M   'P 1'
#
loop_
_entity.id
_entity.type
_entity.pdbx_description
1 polymer ?
#
loop_
_entity_poly.entity_id
_entity_poly.type
_entity_poly.pdbx_seq_one_letter_code
_entity_poly.pdbx_strand_id
1 'polypeptide(L)'
;EVLLAPGFDPAALEILTAKKNMRLLELPDWPAPSHEVESKPVIGGQLVQTHDVVSETREQMRVMGTAAKPTDAQWDDLLFAWRVCRHVRSNAIVIAAGGATIGIGAGQTSRVDAVRLAVDKARATQPGLLAGSSLASDAYFPFADGPELAIDAGVTAIIQPGGSVRDEEVVAAAEQAGVAMIATDRRHFRH
;
A
#
# COMPACT_ATOMS: atom_id res chain seq x y z
N GLU A 1 23.54 5.82 8.79
CA GLU A 1 23.45 4.43 8.33
C GLU A 1 23.84 4.33 6.88
N VAL A 2 23.07 3.75 5.96
CA VAL A 2 23.43 3.62 4.54
C VAL A 2 22.30 4.14 3.68
N LEU A 3 22.63 4.94 2.66
CA LEU A 3 21.73 5.40 1.61
C LEU A 3 22.33 5.04 0.26
N LEU A 4 21.56 4.36 -0.58
CA LEU A 4 21.93 4.00 -1.95
C LEU A 4 21.00 4.76 -2.92
N ALA A 5 21.57 5.40 -3.93
CA ALA A 5 20.81 6.15 -4.94
C ALA A 5 21.55 6.12 -6.30
N PRO A 6 20.87 6.40 -7.42
CA PRO A 6 21.51 6.56 -8.73
C PRO A 6 22.53 7.71 -8.75
N GLY A 7 22.33 8.72 -7.92
CA GLY A 7 23.20 9.87 -7.75
C GLY A 7 22.64 10.80 -6.67
N PHE A 8 23.37 11.83 -6.32
CA PHE A 8 22.98 12.82 -5.31
C PHE A 8 23.18 14.23 -5.85
N ASP A 9 22.17 15.06 -5.73
CA ASP A 9 22.31 16.50 -5.97
C ASP A 9 23.27 17.14 -4.95
N PRO A 10 24.01 18.19 -5.32
CA PRO A 10 24.93 18.89 -4.41
C PRO A 10 24.26 19.35 -3.11
N ALA A 11 23.02 19.87 -3.19
CA ALA A 11 22.25 20.31 -2.02
C ALA A 11 21.88 19.13 -1.11
N ALA A 12 21.56 17.97 -1.68
CA ALA A 12 21.30 16.76 -0.92
C ALA A 12 22.55 16.24 -0.21
N LEU A 13 23.71 16.29 -0.89
CA LEU A 13 24.99 15.90 -0.29
C LEU A 13 25.35 16.79 0.91
N GLU A 14 25.14 18.09 0.82
CA GLU A 14 25.38 19.02 1.93
C GLU A 14 24.57 18.63 3.19
N ILE A 15 23.28 18.31 3.01
CA ILE A 15 22.39 17.91 4.11
C ILE A 15 22.78 16.53 4.65
N LEU A 16 23.02 15.56 3.79
CA LEU A 16 23.27 14.17 4.17
C LEU A 16 24.64 13.98 4.83
N THR A 17 25.69 14.69 4.36
CA THR A 17 27.05 14.61 4.90
C THR A 17 27.21 15.30 6.26
N ALA A 18 26.25 16.14 6.67
CA ALA A 18 26.20 16.68 8.02
C ALA A 18 26.12 15.56 9.09
N LYS A 19 25.62 14.40 8.74
CA LYS A 19 25.64 13.18 9.58
C LYS A 19 26.92 12.39 9.34
N LYS A 20 27.94 12.53 10.20
CA LYS A 20 29.29 11.95 10.06
C LYS A 20 29.33 10.43 9.78
N ASN A 21 28.32 9.68 10.21
CA ASN A 21 28.27 8.21 10.06
C ASN A 21 27.32 7.76 8.93
N MET A 22 26.82 8.69 8.11
CA MET A 22 26.01 8.35 6.94
C MET A 22 26.94 7.86 5.82
N ARG A 23 26.64 6.68 5.28
CA ARG A 23 27.31 6.13 4.10
C ARG A 23 26.42 6.38 2.90
N LEU A 24 26.94 7.12 1.93
CA LEU A 24 26.25 7.43 0.68
C LEU A 24 26.91 6.59 -0.41
N LEU A 25 26.14 5.78 -1.10
CA LEU A 25 26.58 4.90 -2.17
C LEU A 25 25.85 5.30 -3.46
N GLU A 26 26.61 5.56 -4.52
CA GLU A 26 26.06 5.81 -5.85
C GLU A 26 26.06 4.52 -6.68
N LEU A 27 24.95 4.27 -7.36
CA LEU A 27 24.78 3.22 -8.35
C LEU A 27 24.19 3.86 -9.62
N PRO A 28 25.02 4.49 -10.48
CA PRO A 28 24.54 5.21 -11.66
C PRO A 28 23.74 4.36 -12.62
N ASP A 29 24.15 3.10 -12.80
CA ASP A 29 23.47 2.11 -13.61
C ASP A 29 22.44 1.34 -12.74
N TRP A 30 21.38 2.02 -12.32
CA TRP A 30 20.32 1.41 -11.54
C TRP A 30 19.65 0.29 -12.35
N PRO A 31 19.59 -0.94 -11.84
CA PRO A 31 19.03 -2.04 -12.59
C PRO A 31 17.56 -1.78 -12.89
N ALA A 32 17.15 -1.96 -14.14
CA ALA A 32 15.75 -1.91 -14.51
C ALA A 32 14.96 -3.01 -13.78
N PRO A 33 13.70 -2.76 -13.41
CA PRO A 33 12.84 -3.82 -12.90
C PRO A 33 12.82 -5.00 -13.86
N SER A 34 13.11 -6.21 -13.37
CA SER A 34 13.11 -7.42 -14.18
C SER A 34 11.98 -8.35 -13.74
N HIS A 35 11.46 -9.13 -14.71
CA HIS A 35 10.50 -10.21 -14.44
C HIS A 35 11.21 -11.49 -13.96
N GLU A 36 12.41 -11.37 -13.42
CA GLU A 36 13.15 -12.48 -12.87
C GLU A 36 12.36 -13.20 -11.76
N VAL A 37 12.71 -14.45 -11.59
CA VAL A 37 12.08 -15.31 -10.60
C VAL A 37 12.82 -15.17 -9.27
N GLU A 38 12.08 -14.79 -8.24
CA GLU A 38 12.54 -14.83 -6.85
C GLU A 38 12.29 -16.23 -6.28
N SER A 39 13.30 -16.85 -5.67
CA SER A 39 13.14 -18.13 -5.01
C SER A 39 13.51 -18.06 -3.55
N LYS A 40 12.67 -18.68 -2.70
CA LYS A 40 12.85 -18.77 -1.26
C LYS A 40 12.91 -20.23 -0.84
N PRO A 41 14.00 -20.70 -0.23
CA PRO A 41 14.09 -22.09 0.22
C PRO A 41 13.10 -22.33 1.38
N VAL A 42 12.44 -23.48 1.32
CA VAL A 42 11.56 -24.01 2.35
C VAL A 42 11.90 -25.47 2.60
N ILE A 43 11.43 -26.06 3.71
CA ILE A 43 11.68 -27.47 4.01
C ILE A 43 11.05 -28.34 2.90
N GLY A 44 11.89 -29.09 2.20
CA GLY A 44 11.47 -30.01 1.13
C GLY A 44 11.27 -29.37 -0.24
N GLY A 45 11.63 -28.09 -0.45
CA GLY A 45 11.46 -27.44 -1.76
C GLY A 45 11.84 -25.97 -1.79
N GLN A 46 11.29 -25.28 -2.78
CA GLN A 46 11.43 -23.83 -2.95
C GLN A 46 10.07 -23.20 -3.23
N LEU A 47 9.82 -22.06 -2.61
CA LEU A 47 8.75 -21.16 -3.00
C LEU A 47 9.29 -20.26 -4.11
N VAL A 48 8.63 -20.28 -5.27
CA VAL A 48 9.04 -19.56 -6.48
C VAL A 48 7.98 -18.54 -6.85
N GLN A 49 8.39 -17.29 -7.07
CA GLN A 49 7.51 -16.19 -7.41
C GLN A 49 8.20 -15.30 -8.45
N THR A 50 7.45 -14.80 -9.44
CA THR A 50 7.94 -13.73 -10.30
C THR A 50 8.00 -12.40 -9.54
N HIS A 51 9.01 -11.58 -9.83
CA HIS A 51 9.05 -10.23 -9.26
C HIS A 51 7.81 -9.44 -9.66
N ASP A 52 7.21 -8.79 -8.69
CA ASP A 52 6.09 -7.89 -8.92
C ASP A 52 6.62 -6.52 -9.38
N VAL A 53 6.79 -6.39 -10.69
CA VAL A 53 7.30 -5.16 -11.35
C VAL A 53 6.20 -4.34 -11.97
N VAL A 54 4.94 -4.77 -11.86
CA VAL A 54 3.81 -4.12 -12.51
C VAL A 54 3.40 -2.88 -11.73
N SER A 55 3.17 -1.80 -12.46
CA SER A 55 2.68 -0.53 -11.94
C SER A 55 1.43 -0.14 -12.72
N GLU A 56 0.28 -0.30 -12.07
CA GLU A 56 -1.01 0.07 -12.66
C GLU A 56 -1.16 1.59 -12.66
N THR A 57 -1.82 2.09 -13.72
CA THR A 57 -2.25 3.49 -13.81
C THR A 57 -3.72 3.64 -13.43
N ARG A 58 -4.13 4.88 -13.14
CA ARG A 58 -5.53 5.21 -12.78
C ARG A 58 -6.54 4.71 -13.82
N GLU A 59 -6.18 4.77 -15.11
CA GLU A 59 -7.04 4.39 -16.25
C GLU A 59 -7.29 2.88 -16.30
N GLN A 60 -6.43 2.09 -15.70
CA GLN A 60 -6.55 0.63 -15.62
C GLN A 60 -7.37 0.16 -14.43
N MET A 61 -7.79 1.09 -13.57
CA MET A 61 -8.50 0.80 -12.34
C MET A 61 -9.99 1.12 -12.49
N ARG A 62 -10.83 0.43 -11.73
CA ARG A 62 -12.27 0.57 -11.79
C ARG A 62 -12.82 1.06 -10.43
N VAL A 63 -13.66 2.09 -10.48
CA VAL A 63 -14.46 2.49 -9.30
C VAL A 63 -15.49 1.40 -9.03
N MET A 64 -15.53 0.89 -7.81
CA MET A 64 -16.54 -0.06 -7.33
C MET A 64 -17.68 0.73 -6.69
N GLY A 65 -18.92 0.36 -7.04
CA GLY A 65 -20.10 1.08 -6.56
C GLY A 65 -20.35 2.42 -7.28
N THR A 66 -21.30 3.18 -6.77
CA THR A 66 -21.81 4.41 -7.42
C THR A 66 -21.84 5.62 -6.50
N ALA A 67 -21.78 5.43 -5.17
CA ALA A 67 -22.02 6.47 -4.19
C ALA A 67 -20.90 7.52 -4.10
N ALA A 68 -19.64 7.09 -4.22
CA ALA A 68 -18.49 7.97 -4.09
C ALA A 68 -17.42 7.71 -5.17
N LYS A 69 -16.80 8.79 -5.63
CA LYS A 69 -15.63 8.74 -6.52
C LYS A 69 -14.46 9.44 -5.81
N PRO A 70 -13.24 8.92 -5.94
CA PRO A 70 -12.08 9.59 -5.35
C PRO A 70 -11.87 10.96 -5.97
N THR A 71 -11.51 11.94 -5.14
CA THR A 71 -10.92 13.21 -5.58
C THR A 71 -9.51 12.99 -6.14
N ASP A 72 -8.93 13.98 -6.83
CA ASP A 72 -7.58 13.86 -7.35
C ASP A 72 -6.54 13.65 -6.23
N ALA A 73 -6.69 14.34 -5.11
CA ALA A 73 -5.83 14.13 -3.94
C ALA A 73 -5.95 12.71 -3.36
N GLN A 74 -7.15 12.16 -3.29
CA GLN A 74 -7.35 10.76 -2.88
C GLN A 74 -6.74 9.77 -3.89
N TRP A 75 -6.83 10.07 -5.19
CA TRP A 75 -6.18 9.26 -6.22
C TRP A 75 -4.66 9.23 -6.04
N ASP A 76 -4.04 10.38 -5.77
CA ASP A 76 -2.59 10.46 -5.52
C ASP A 76 -2.19 9.59 -4.31
N ASP A 77 -2.94 9.68 -3.21
CA ASP A 77 -2.69 8.87 -2.01
C ASP A 77 -2.99 7.37 -2.23
N LEU A 78 -4.06 7.02 -2.96
CA LEU A 78 -4.39 5.64 -3.31
C LEU A 78 -3.29 4.99 -4.15
N LEU A 79 -2.82 5.68 -5.21
CA LEU A 79 -1.75 5.18 -6.07
C LEU A 79 -0.42 5.08 -5.33
N PHE A 80 -0.12 6.04 -4.45
CA PHE A 80 1.05 5.99 -3.59
C PHE A 80 0.97 4.79 -2.62
N ALA A 81 -0.13 4.65 -1.88
CA ALA A 81 -0.35 3.54 -0.97
C ALA A 81 -0.29 2.19 -1.67
N TRP A 82 -0.86 2.08 -2.89
CA TRP A 82 -0.84 0.88 -3.72
C TRP A 82 0.58 0.47 -4.11
N ARG A 83 1.39 1.42 -4.57
CA ARG A 83 2.80 1.19 -4.90
C ARG A 83 3.63 0.75 -3.69
N VAL A 84 3.37 1.31 -2.52
CA VAL A 84 4.03 0.88 -1.27
C VAL A 84 3.56 -0.51 -0.88
N CYS A 85 2.26 -0.80 -1.00
CA CYS A 85 1.62 -2.05 -0.55
C CYS A 85 2.26 -3.29 -1.18
N ARG A 86 2.64 -3.25 -2.47
CA ARG A 86 3.32 -4.36 -3.16
C ARG A 86 4.67 -4.75 -2.53
N HIS A 87 5.31 -3.84 -1.79
CA HIS A 87 6.58 -4.08 -1.11
C HIS A 87 6.39 -4.54 0.33
N VAL A 88 5.17 -4.53 0.85
CA VAL A 88 4.83 -4.91 2.22
C VAL A 88 4.48 -6.39 2.26
N ARG A 89 4.96 -7.09 3.30
CA ARG A 89 4.68 -8.51 3.47
C ARG A 89 3.19 -8.78 3.70
N SER A 90 2.63 -9.72 2.95
CA SER A 90 1.22 -10.15 3.05
C SER A 90 0.87 -10.81 4.39
N ASN A 91 -0.37 -10.71 4.94
CA ASN A 91 -1.37 -9.76 4.50
C ASN A 91 -0.92 -8.33 4.79
N ALA A 92 -1.08 -7.42 3.81
CA ALA A 92 -0.58 -6.07 3.88
C ALA A 92 -1.69 -5.03 3.72
N ILE A 93 -1.66 -4.03 4.61
CA ILE A 93 -2.48 -2.82 4.54
C ILE A 93 -1.56 -1.61 4.67
N VAL A 94 -1.75 -0.63 3.80
CA VAL A 94 -1.04 0.65 3.84
C VAL A 94 -2.05 1.77 3.90
N ILE A 95 -1.93 2.66 4.89
CA ILE A 95 -2.70 3.89 4.99
C ILE A 95 -1.79 5.06 4.65
N ALA A 96 -2.24 5.93 3.77
CA ALA A 96 -1.50 7.10 3.31
C ALA A 96 -2.34 8.37 3.38
N ALA A 97 -1.66 9.49 3.59
CA ALA A 97 -2.22 10.83 3.52
C ALA A 97 -1.14 11.82 3.07
N GLY A 98 -1.46 12.67 2.08
CA GLY A 98 -0.56 13.71 1.57
C GLY A 98 0.77 13.15 0.99
N GLY A 99 0.72 12.00 0.30
CA GLY A 99 1.88 11.37 -0.30
C GLY A 99 2.85 10.70 0.69
N ALA A 100 2.40 10.45 1.93
CA ALA A 100 3.18 9.77 2.96
C ALA A 100 2.42 8.61 3.57
N THR A 101 3.11 7.53 3.96
CA THR A 101 2.51 6.45 4.74
C THR A 101 2.35 6.88 6.19
N ILE A 102 1.14 6.72 6.73
CA ILE A 102 0.85 7.03 8.13
C ILE A 102 0.62 5.77 8.99
N GLY A 103 0.30 4.64 8.34
CA GLY A 103 0.14 3.36 9.01
C GLY A 103 0.37 2.19 8.07
N ILE A 104 1.10 1.17 8.54
CA ILE A 104 1.36 -0.07 7.78
C ILE A 104 1.09 -1.27 8.68
N GLY A 105 0.16 -2.12 8.26
CA GLY A 105 -0.06 -3.45 8.81
C GLY A 105 0.56 -4.50 7.89
N ALA A 106 1.60 -5.17 8.34
CA ALA A 106 2.41 -6.09 7.54
C ALA A 106 2.44 -7.49 8.13
N GLY A 107 2.39 -8.51 7.27
CA GLY A 107 2.66 -9.90 7.65
C GLY A 107 1.64 -10.50 8.61
N GLN A 108 0.40 -10.02 8.59
CA GLN A 108 -0.64 -10.51 9.48
C GLN A 108 -1.32 -11.75 8.91
N THR A 109 -1.75 -12.65 9.80
CA THR A 109 -2.43 -13.89 9.43
C THR A 109 -3.87 -13.66 8.95
N SER A 110 -4.49 -12.57 9.40
CA SER A 110 -5.82 -12.16 8.92
C SER A 110 -5.79 -10.75 8.31
N ARG A 111 -6.71 -10.49 7.36
CA ARG A 111 -6.84 -9.19 6.69
C ARG A 111 -7.28 -8.11 7.67
N VAL A 112 -8.26 -8.40 8.51
CA VAL A 112 -8.76 -7.45 9.51
C VAL A 112 -7.71 -7.09 10.56
N ASP A 113 -6.81 -8.01 10.93
CA ASP A 113 -5.70 -7.70 11.83
C ASP A 113 -4.66 -6.80 11.17
N ALA A 114 -4.43 -6.96 9.87
CA ALA A 114 -3.59 -6.04 9.11
C ALA A 114 -4.17 -4.61 9.09
N VAL A 115 -5.50 -4.48 8.92
CA VAL A 115 -6.19 -3.18 9.01
C VAL A 115 -6.04 -2.60 10.41
N ARG A 116 -6.33 -3.38 11.45
CA ARG A 116 -6.22 -2.94 12.85
C ARG A 116 -4.82 -2.42 13.16
N LEU A 117 -3.80 -3.18 12.80
CA LEU A 117 -2.40 -2.79 13.01
C LEU A 117 -2.03 -1.50 12.28
N ALA A 118 -2.49 -1.32 11.03
CA ALA A 118 -2.24 -0.09 10.27
C ALA A 118 -2.92 1.12 10.93
N VAL A 119 -4.19 0.97 11.34
CA VAL A 119 -4.97 2.01 12.03
C VAL A 119 -4.34 2.38 13.37
N ASP A 120 -3.94 1.39 14.19
CA ASP A 120 -3.33 1.64 15.48
C ASP A 120 -1.99 2.39 15.36
N LYS A 121 -1.18 2.04 14.37
CA LYS A 121 0.05 2.77 14.06
C LYS A 121 -0.23 4.21 13.62
N ALA A 122 -1.20 4.41 12.73
CA ALA A 122 -1.58 5.75 12.28
C ALA A 122 -2.09 6.62 13.46
N ARG A 123 -2.92 6.06 14.34
CA ARG A 123 -3.39 6.74 15.56
C ARG A 123 -2.24 7.11 16.51
N ALA A 124 -1.26 6.23 16.66
CA ALA A 124 -0.14 6.46 17.57
C ALA A 124 0.86 7.50 17.05
N THR A 125 1.06 7.60 15.74
CA THR A 125 2.11 8.43 15.14
C THR A 125 1.59 9.70 14.46
N GLN A 126 0.42 9.63 13.81
CA GLN A 126 -0.15 10.69 12.99
C GLN A 126 -1.68 10.79 13.14
N PRO A 127 -2.21 10.95 14.38
CA PRO A 127 -3.66 10.90 14.62
C PRO A 127 -4.45 11.96 13.83
N GLY A 128 -3.85 13.11 13.56
CA GLY A 128 -4.49 14.20 12.81
C GLY A 128 -4.62 13.95 11.30
N LEU A 129 -3.92 12.95 10.75
CA LEU A 129 -3.96 12.63 9.32
C LEU A 129 -4.84 11.41 9.00
N LEU A 130 -5.35 10.71 9.99
CA LEU A 130 -6.14 9.49 9.79
C LEU A 130 -7.51 9.82 9.18
N ALA A 131 -8.15 10.89 9.64
CA ALA A 131 -9.38 11.37 9.04
C ALA A 131 -9.11 11.94 7.64
N GLY A 132 -9.80 11.38 6.64
CA GLY A 132 -9.63 11.75 5.23
C GLY A 132 -8.53 10.97 4.51
N SER A 133 -7.83 10.04 5.18
CA SER A 133 -6.78 9.23 4.59
C SER A 133 -7.29 8.20 3.56
N SER A 134 -6.36 7.64 2.81
CA SER A 134 -6.58 6.58 1.82
C SER A 134 -5.91 5.29 2.25
N LEU A 135 -6.52 4.14 1.90
CA LEU A 135 -6.03 2.81 2.29
C LEU A 135 -5.84 1.92 1.05
N ALA A 136 -4.72 1.19 1.02
CA ALA A 136 -4.47 0.10 0.06
C ALA A 136 -4.38 -1.25 0.74
N SER A 137 -4.96 -2.28 0.09
CA SER A 137 -4.89 -3.68 0.50
C SER A 137 -4.26 -4.52 -0.61
N ASP A 138 -3.25 -5.32 -0.30
CA ASP A 138 -2.52 -6.18 -1.26
C ASP A 138 -3.37 -7.29 -1.89
N ALA A 139 -4.52 -7.61 -1.29
CA ALA A 139 -5.52 -8.54 -1.80
C ALA A 139 -6.94 -8.06 -1.47
N TYR A 140 -7.96 -8.77 -2.00
CA TYR A 140 -9.36 -8.44 -1.75
C TYR A 140 -9.72 -8.60 -0.26
N PHE A 141 -10.74 -7.87 0.16
CA PHE A 141 -11.36 -8.07 1.47
C PHE A 141 -12.34 -9.26 1.40
N PRO A 142 -12.15 -10.29 2.25
CA PRO A 142 -13.05 -11.43 2.27
C PRO A 142 -14.40 -11.12 2.92
N PHE A 143 -14.47 -10.07 3.75
CA PHE A 143 -15.63 -9.61 4.52
C PHE A 143 -15.60 -8.09 4.64
N ALA A 144 -16.71 -7.47 5.04
CA ALA A 144 -16.81 -6.03 5.25
C ALA A 144 -16.11 -5.53 6.52
N ASP A 145 -15.78 -6.41 7.47
CA ASP A 145 -15.20 -6.08 8.78
C ASP A 145 -13.89 -5.25 8.68
N GLY A 146 -13.03 -5.58 7.71
CA GLY A 146 -11.81 -4.82 7.46
C GLY A 146 -12.07 -3.39 6.96
N PRO A 147 -12.81 -3.21 5.86
CA PRO A 147 -13.26 -1.90 5.41
C PRO A 147 -14.00 -1.09 6.46
N GLU A 148 -14.96 -1.68 7.17
CA GLU A 148 -15.71 -1.02 8.25
C GLU A 148 -14.78 -0.46 9.33
N LEU A 149 -13.82 -1.26 9.80
CA LEU A 149 -12.82 -0.83 10.78
C LEU A 149 -11.98 0.37 10.27
N ALA A 150 -11.60 0.35 8.98
CA ALA A 150 -10.87 1.46 8.37
C ALA A 150 -11.72 2.73 8.25
N ILE A 151 -12.98 2.58 7.83
CA ILE A 151 -13.97 3.64 7.70
C ILE A 151 -14.26 4.30 9.06
N ASP A 152 -14.49 3.50 10.08
CA ASP A 152 -14.70 3.98 11.46
C ASP A 152 -13.48 4.72 12.01
N ALA A 153 -12.30 4.41 11.50
CA ALA A 153 -11.07 5.11 11.85
C ALA A 153 -10.88 6.44 11.10
N GLY A 154 -11.68 6.70 10.04
CA GLY A 154 -11.63 7.93 9.26
C GLY A 154 -11.06 7.81 7.85
N VAL A 155 -10.80 6.60 7.35
CA VAL A 155 -10.41 6.35 5.94
C VAL A 155 -11.58 6.72 5.02
N THR A 156 -11.31 7.45 3.94
CA THR A 156 -12.32 7.94 3.00
C THR A 156 -12.16 7.43 1.57
N ALA A 157 -11.09 6.71 1.28
CA ALA A 157 -10.87 6.05 0.00
C ALA A 157 -10.10 4.74 0.19
N ILE A 158 -10.51 3.69 -0.51
CA ILE A 158 -9.93 2.35 -0.41
C ILE A 158 -9.59 1.82 -1.80
N ILE A 159 -8.38 1.23 -1.96
CA ILE A 159 -7.97 0.53 -3.17
C ILE A 159 -7.64 -0.93 -2.81
N GLN A 160 -8.16 -1.85 -3.61
CA GLN A 160 -7.99 -3.30 -3.45
C GLN A 160 -8.09 -4.01 -4.81
N PRO A 161 -7.69 -5.27 -4.92
CA PRO A 161 -7.89 -6.04 -6.16
C PRO A 161 -9.34 -6.26 -6.57
N GLY A 162 -10.25 -6.47 -5.63
CA GLY A 162 -11.57 -7.03 -5.91
C GLY A 162 -11.50 -8.53 -6.22
N GLY A 163 -12.62 -9.11 -6.65
CA GLY A 163 -12.74 -10.52 -7.02
C GLY A 163 -13.07 -11.48 -5.87
N SER A 164 -13.53 -10.96 -4.73
CA SER A 164 -14.14 -11.75 -3.66
C SER A 164 -15.57 -12.14 -4.05
N VAL A 165 -16.00 -13.31 -3.62
CA VAL A 165 -17.44 -13.71 -3.69
C VAL A 165 -18.34 -12.79 -2.86
N ARG A 166 -17.77 -11.98 -1.98
CA ARG A 166 -18.46 -11.02 -1.11
C ARG A 166 -18.16 -9.56 -1.49
N ASP A 167 -17.70 -9.30 -2.70
CA ASP A 167 -17.44 -7.91 -3.14
C ASP A 167 -18.68 -7.03 -3.00
N GLU A 168 -19.89 -7.56 -3.24
CA GLU A 168 -21.14 -6.79 -3.07
C GLU A 168 -21.33 -6.31 -1.62
N GLU A 169 -21.05 -7.14 -0.62
CA GLU A 169 -21.12 -6.80 0.80
C GLU A 169 -20.07 -5.73 1.16
N VAL A 170 -18.84 -5.91 0.68
CA VAL A 170 -17.71 -5.00 0.90
C VAL A 170 -17.97 -3.63 0.28
N VAL A 171 -18.49 -3.61 -0.95
CA VAL A 171 -18.85 -2.37 -1.65
C VAL A 171 -20.01 -1.68 -0.96
N ALA A 172 -21.04 -2.42 -0.55
CA ALA A 172 -22.20 -1.85 0.15
C ALA A 172 -21.80 -1.14 1.45
N ALA A 173 -20.85 -1.69 2.22
CA ALA A 173 -20.33 -1.03 3.42
C ALA A 173 -19.63 0.30 3.10
N ALA A 174 -18.81 0.34 2.06
CA ALA A 174 -18.16 1.57 1.60
C ALA A 174 -19.18 2.62 1.09
N GLU A 175 -20.18 2.18 0.30
CA GLU A 175 -21.23 3.05 -0.23
C GLU A 175 -22.09 3.70 0.88
N GLN A 176 -22.49 2.92 1.89
CA GLN A 176 -23.25 3.43 3.04
C GLN A 176 -22.50 4.50 3.80
N ALA A 177 -21.18 4.42 3.85
CA ALA A 177 -20.31 5.39 4.50
C ALA A 177 -19.87 6.54 3.58
N GLY A 178 -20.23 6.51 2.29
CA GLY A 178 -19.77 7.50 1.31
C GLY A 178 -18.26 7.41 1.00
N VAL A 179 -17.66 6.25 1.18
CA VAL A 179 -16.23 5.99 0.97
C VAL A 179 -16.01 5.47 -0.46
N ALA A 180 -15.04 6.06 -1.16
CA ALA A 180 -14.70 5.63 -2.51
C ALA A 180 -13.93 4.29 -2.47
N MET A 181 -14.34 3.32 -3.30
CA MET A 181 -13.66 2.03 -3.41
C MET A 181 -13.22 1.76 -4.84
N ILE A 182 -11.96 1.35 -5.00
CA ILE A 182 -11.30 1.13 -6.28
C ILE A 182 -10.87 -0.33 -6.39
N ALA A 183 -11.16 -0.96 -7.54
CA ALA A 183 -10.63 -2.27 -7.90
C ALA A 183 -9.46 -2.12 -8.88
N THR A 184 -8.39 -2.87 -8.62
CA THR A 184 -7.22 -2.96 -9.50
C THR A 184 -7.24 -4.21 -10.37
N ASP A 185 -8.08 -5.18 -10.03
CA ASP A 185 -8.16 -6.53 -10.62
C ASP A 185 -6.81 -7.29 -10.58
N ARG A 186 -5.88 -6.84 -9.72
CA ARG A 186 -4.53 -7.41 -9.53
C ARG A 186 -4.16 -7.49 -8.05
N ARG A 187 -3.50 -8.57 -7.67
CA ARG A 187 -2.99 -8.80 -6.31
C ARG A 187 -1.49 -8.55 -6.25
N HIS A 188 -1.03 -8.06 -5.10
CA HIS A 188 0.40 -7.86 -4.79
C HIS A 188 0.82 -8.75 -3.62
N PHE A 189 0.87 -10.06 -3.82
CA PHE A 189 1.31 -10.96 -2.76
C PHE A 189 2.83 -10.98 -2.62
N ARG A 190 3.29 -10.74 -1.39
CA ARG A 190 4.68 -10.88 -1.00
C ARG A 190 4.81 -11.78 0.23
N HIS A 191 5.31 -12.98 0.02
CA HIS A 191 5.48 -14.01 1.06
C HIS A 191 6.93 -14.14 1.56
#